data_b8dcd359f21d82007d0b9382f0194385
#
_entry.id   b8dcd359f21d82007d0b9382f0194385
#
_cell.length_a   1.000
_cell.length_b   1.000
_cell.length_c   1.000
_cell.angle_alpha   90.00
_cell.angle_beta   90.00
_cell.angle_gamma   90.00
#
_symmetry.space_group_name_H-M   'P 1'
#
loop_
_entity.id
_entity.type
_entity.pdbx_description
1 polymer ?
#
loop_
_entity_poly.entity_id
_entity_poly.type
_entity_poly.pdbx_seq_one_letter_code
_entity_poly.pdbx_strand_id
1 'polypeptide(L)'
;MVRPIERRRFVQVMSGGLAIGAAGCLGDDDDENGDEENGAEDDESGEGSDGLAYAFGPDAIALVDPDEGAVVDELTDGVDGYAYGDAVVTNDGSQLFVIEETLSQVLAIDLETREIAAEVGMGPDGTHMYHPNDEEMWAHSDAEGTFYVIDTEDHEVVETVAAGLEGEGHGKLLSHEDFGQKGYATNVNDPALHVIDLESYERIDTIELGEDGGTHYKAYSPSNGLAYVEYGDVTAVVDTETDEVVDELDVAGGMYLTPDEERMSIIDHGEIHVFDVTDAETPEIGSVSVDGGPDDLEYYEGDDALYGFTANTMDADSVVVDMDALEEVDRIEAGDIERPEGAQHLHRSAVSGDGYFFTPADADGTVAVIDMAERELIAHVEVADGVDTVAYIPE
;
A
#
# COMPACT_ATOMS: atom_id res chain seq x y z
N MET A 1 9.97 16.13 37.63
CA MET A 1 9.53 14.75 37.47
C MET A 1 8.79 14.74 36.15
N VAL A 2 9.51 14.48 35.11
CA VAL A 2 8.96 14.36 33.76
C VAL A 2 8.48 12.92 33.63
N ARG A 3 7.21 12.72 33.30
CA ARG A 3 6.67 11.38 33.00
C ARG A 3 7.21 10.95 31.65
N PRO A 4 7.63 9.71 31.45
CA PRO A 4 7.93 9.21 30.12
C PRO A 4 6.64 9.22 29.29
N ILE A 5 6.70 9.77 28.11
CA ILE A 5 5.67 9.66 27.09
C ILE A 5 5.80 8.22 26.56
N GLU A 6 4.77 7.42 26.76
CA GLU A 6 4.68 6.11 26.12
C GLU A 6 4.58 6.35 24.61
N ARG A 7 5.56 5.86 23.88
CA ARG A 7 5.63 5.92 22.43
C ARG A 7 4.52 5.02 21.87
N ARG A 8 3.58 5.61 21.20
CA ARG A 8 2.57 4.89 20.42
C ARG A 8 3.22 4.45 19.12
N ARG A 9 3.21 3.16 18.83
CA ARG A 9 3.57 2.65 17.53
C ARG A 9 2.46 2.98 16.55
N PHE A 10 2.75 3.77 15.56
CA PHE A 10 1.98 3.86 14.33
C PHE A 10 2.67 2.94 13.34
N VAL A 11 2.05 1.85 12.98
CA VAL A 11 2.47 1.02 11.86
C VAL A 11 1.37 1.12 10.82
N GLN A 12 1.66 1.73 9.72
CA GLN A 12 0.77 1.81 8.57
C GLN A 12 1.55 1.37 7.35
N VAL A 13 1.20 0.21 6.83
CA VAL A 13 1.70 -0.26 5.54
C VAL A 13 0.73 0.22 4.47
N MET A 14 1.22 0.87 3.46
CA MET A 14 0.45 1.19 2.28
C MET A 14 0.60 0.06 1.27
N SER A 15 -0.50 -0.64 1.03
CA SER A 15 -0.67 -1.33 -0.24
C SER A 15 -0.86 -0.27 -1.33
N GLY A 16 0.24 0.18 -1.89
CA GLY A 16 0.19 0.84 -3.18
C GLY A 16 0.06 -0.25 -4.23
N GLY A 17 -1.14 -0.51 -4.74
CA GLY A 17 -1.31 -1.38 -5.88
C GLY A 17 -0.47 -0.86 -7.04
N LEU A 18 0.63 -1.55 -7.35
CA LEU A 18 1.41 -1.31 -8.56
C LEU A 18 0.64 -1.93 -9.74
N ALA A 19 -0.16 -1.12 -10.41
CA ALA A 19 -0.64 -1.48 -11.75
C ALA A 19 0.57 -1.46 -12.69
N ILE A 20 1.15 -2.62 -12.98
CA ILE A 20 2.14 -2.76 -14.04
C ILE A 20 1.41 -2.67 -15.38
N GLY A 21 1.43 -1.49 -15.98
CA GLY A 21 0.98 -1.26 -17.35
C GLY A 21 1.89 -1.98 -18.34
N ALA A 22 1.44 -3.10 -18.90
CA ALA A 22 2.09 -3.76 -20.04
C ALA A 22 1.96 -2.89 -21.29
N ALA A 23 3.02 -2.22 -21.71
CA ALA A 23 3.13 -1.55 -22.98
C ALA A 23 3.17 -2.57 -24.11
N GLY A 24 2.03 -2.77 -24.80
CA GLY A 24 1.92 -3.57 -26.01
C GLY A 24 2.54 -2.87 -27.21
N CYS A 25 3.59 -3.44 -27.78
CA CYS A 25 4.10 -3.07 -29.10
C CYS A 25 3.17 -3.55 -30.20
N LEU A 26 2.65 -2.61 -31.00
CA LEU A 26 2.03 -2.86 -32.29
C LEU A 26 3.08 -3.27 -33.33
N GLY A 27 2.89 -4.41 -33.93
CA GLY A 27 3.57 -4.83 -35.16
C GLY A 27 2.55 -5.43 -36.11
N ASP A 28 2.19 -4.70 -37.14
CA ASP A 28 1.51 -5.21 -38.33
C ASP A 28 2.42 -6.17 -39.10
N ASP A 29 1.86 -7.27 -39.55
CA ASP A 29 2.00 -7.75 -40.93
C ASP A 29 1.13 -8.98 -41.20
N ASP A 30 0.43 -8.90 -42.37
CA ASP A 30 -0.42 -9.90 -42.98
C ASP A 30 0.29 -11.21 -43.36
N ASP A 31 -0.39 -12.36 -43.28
CA ASP A 31 -0.76 -13.25 -44.42
C ASP A 31 -1.21 -14.65 -44.00
N GLU A 32 -2.43 -14.93 -44.45
CA GLU A 32 -3.06 -16.16 -44.97
C GLU A 32 -2.70 -17.60 -44.50
N ASN A 33 -3.81 -18.28 -44.12
CA ASN A 33 -4.22 -19.67 -44.42
C ASN A 33 -3.57 -20.88 -43.78
N GLY A 34 -4.46 -21.67 -43.18
CA GLY A 34 -4.24 -23.09 -42.89
C GLY A 34 -5.21 -23.66 -41.87
N ASP A 35 -6.39 -24.14 -42.29
CA ASP A 35 -7.28 -24.99 -41.51
C ASP A 35 -6.53 -26.26 -41.04
N GLU A 36 -6.50 -26.48 -39.72
CA GLU A 36 -6.50 -27.85 -39.14
C GLU A 36 -7.19 -27.79 -37.78
N GLU A 37 -8.34 -28.48 -37.71
CA GLU A 37 -9.02 -28.83 -36.46
C GLU A 37 -8.07 -29.67 -35.60
N ASN A 38 -7.76 -29.22 -34.40
CA ASN A 38 -7.34 -30.10 -33.31
C ASN A 38 -7.98 -29.64 -32.00
N GLY A 39 -8.58 -30.63 -31.34
CA GLY A 39 -9.41 -30.48 -30.16
C GLY A 39 -8.75 -29.65 -29.08
N ALA A 40 -9.53 -28.76 -28.55
CA ALA A 40 -9.27 -28.13 -27.28
C ALA A 40 -9.34 -29.22 -26.21
N GLU A 41 -8.22 -29.63 -25.70
CA GLU A 41 -8.15 -30.15 -24.35
C GLU A 41 -8.16 -28.86 -23.49
N ASP A 42 -9.21 -28.70 -22.72
CA ASP A 42 -9.27 -27.72 -21.65
C ASP A 42 -8.16 -28.10 -20.65
N ASP A 43 -6.99 -27.48 -20.80
CA ASP A 43 -5.94 -27.51 -19.79
C ASP A 43 -6.27 -26.39 -18.81
N GLU A 44 -7.24 -26.65 -17.92
CA GLU A 44 -7.38 -25.93 -16.68
C GLU A 44 -6.27 -26.39 -15.70
N SER A 45 -5.03 -26.19 -16.09
CA SER A 45 -3.95 -26.09 -15.12
C SER A 45 -3.89 -24.63 -14.71
N GLY A 46 -4.46 -24.29 -13.55
CA GLY A 46 -4.07 -23.07 -12.86
C GLY A 46 -2.54 -23.06 -12.83
N GLU A 47 -1.93 -22.12 -13.55
CA GLU A 47 -0.52 -21.85 -13.39
C GLU A 47 -0.40 -21.35 -11.96
N GLY A 48 0.31 -22.09 -11.09
CA GLY A 48 0.61 -21.65 -9.72
C GLY A 48 1.35 -20.33 -9.76
N SER A 49 1.30 -19.60 -8.67
CA SER A 49 2.08 -18.37 -8.52
C SER A 49 3.56 -18.72 -8.44
N ASP A 50 4.40 -18.06 -9.23
CA ASP A 50 5.84 -18.10 -9.04
C ASP A 50 6.31 -17.02 -8.02
N GLY A 51 5.43 -16.10 -7.57
CA GLY A 51 5.72 -15.03 -6.63
C GLY A 51 5.74 -15.47 -5.17
N LEU A 52 6.39 -14.69 -4.31
CA LEU A 52 6.53 -14.96 -2.88
C LEU A 52 6.06 -13.77 -2.03
N ALA A 53 5.42 -14.06 -0.90
CA ALA A 53 5.17 -13.04 0.11
C ALA A 53 6.31 -13.00 1.14
N TYR A 54 6.86 -11.81 1.37
CA TYR A 54 7.88 -11.53 2.38
C TYR A 54 7.19 -11.04 3.65
N ALA A 55 7.20 -11.85 4.68
CA ALA A 55 6.61 -11.54 5.99
C ALA A 55 7.70 -11.09 6.97
N PHE A 56 7.60 -9.86 7.44
CA PHE A 56 8.63 -9.22 8.24
C PHE A 56 8.37 -9.47 9.73
N GLY A 57 9.14 -10.35 10.31
CA GLY A 57 9.14 -10.64 11.75
C GLY A 57 10.39 -10.11 12.45
N PRO A 58 10.37 -9.98 13.80
CA PRO A 58 11.46 -9.36 14.55
C PRO A 58 12.83 -10.02 14.37
N ASP A 59 12.86 -11.33 14.21
CA ASP A 59 14.10 -12.11 14.18
C ASP A 59 14.34 -12.80 12.82
N ALA A 60 13.42 -12.68 11.88
CA ALA A 60 13.51 -13.25 10.54
C ALA A 60 12.54 -12.56 9.57
N ILE A 61 12.90 -12.52 8.30
CA ILE A 61 11.98 -12.23 7.21
C ILE A 61 11.66 -13.56 6.53
N ALA A 62 10.43 -14.02 6.68
CA ALA A 62 9.98 -15.30 6.14
C ALA A 62 9.47 -15.14 4.70
N LEU A 63 9.86 -16.03 3.80
CA LEU A 63 9.38 -16.10 2.43
C LEU A 63 8.30 -17.16 2.34
N VAL A 64 7.09 -16.73 2.04
CA VAL A 64 5.89 -17.58 2.00
C VAL A 64 5.50 -17.82 0.55
N ASP A 65 5.43 -19.10 0.20
CA ASP A 65 4.86 -19.57 -1.06
C ASP A 65 3.34 -19.71 -0.89
N PRO A 66 2.53 -18.98 -1.65
CA PRO A 66 1.08 -19.01 -1.51
C PRO A 66 0.47 -20.34 -1.96
N ASP A 67 1.01 -20.99 -2.98
CA ASP A 67 0.51 -22.28 -3.48
C ASP A 67 0.74 -23.40 -2.48
N GLU A 68 1.91 -23.40 -1.82
CA GLU A 68 2.22 -24.36 -0.76
C GLU A 68 1.58 -23.99 0.58
N GLY A 69 1.19 -22.73 0.77
CA GLY A 69 0.71 -22.18 2.03
C GLY A 69 1.74 -22.39 3.14
N ALA A 70 3.02 -22.13 2.86
CA ALA A 70 4.12 -22.47 3.74
C ALA A 70 5.32 -21.52 3.58
N VAL A 71 6.14 -21.41 4.64
CA VAL A 71 7.46 -20.78 4.55
C VAL A 71 8.40 -21.67 3.74
N VAL A 72 8.99 -21.13 2.69
CA VAL A 72 9.94 -21.82 1.81
C VAL A 72 11.38 -21.39 2.03
N ASP A 73 11.62 -20.21 2.58
CA ASP A 73 12.94 -19.68 2.91
C ASP A 73 12.83 -18.63 4.03
N GLU A 74 13.97 -18.28 4.66
CA GLU A 74 14.03 -17.27 5.72
C GLU A 74 15.35 -16.48 5.64
N LEU A 75 15.25 -15.14 5.70
CA LEU A 75 16.40 -14.27 5.91
C LEU A 75 16.54 -14.02 7.42
N THR A 76 17.63 -14.51 8.01
CA THR A 76 17.93 -14.35 9.44
C THR A 76 19.24 -13.60 9.70
N ASP A 77 20.16 -13.61 8.71
CA ASP A 77 21.43 -12.92 8.81
C ASP A 77 21.24 -11.40 8.71
N GLY A 78 21.57 -10.66 9.76
CA GLY A 78 21.38 -9.22 9.85
C GLY A 78 20.01 -8.78 10.35
N VAL A 79 19.15 -9.70 10.77
CA VAL A 79 17.82 -9.44 11.37
C VAL A 79 17.89 -9.83 12.86
N ASP A 80 17.68 -8.90 13.79
CA ASP A 80 17.74 -9.17 15.24
C ASP A 80 16.89 -8.16 16.06
N GLY A 81 15.66 -8.53 16.39
CA GLY A 81 14.75 -7.73 17.22
C GLY A 81 14.20 -6.49 16.52
N TYR A 82 14.02 -6.54 15.21
CA TYR A 82 13.58 -5.43 14.38
C TYR A 82 12.06 -5.23 14.42
N ALA A 83 11.63 -4.00 14.17
CA ALA A 83 10.28 -3.63 13.83
C ALA A 83 10.32 -2.93 12.47
N TYR A 84 9.30 -3.13 11.66
CA TYR A 84 9.32 -2.70 10.28
C TYR A 84 8.19 -1.72 9.97
N GLY A 85 8.46 -0.80 9.05
CA GLY A 85 7.49 0.05 8.38
C GLY A 85 7.21 -0.46 6.97
N ASP A 86 6.96 0.47 6.03
CA ASP A 86 6.66 0.11 4.64
C ASP A 86 7.80 -0.66 3.97
N ALA A 87 7.40 -1.60 3.12
CA ALA A 87 8.29 -2.33 2.23
C ALA A 87 7.89 -2.06 0.76
N VAL A 88 8.86 -1.69 -0.08
CA VAL A 88 8.64 -1.29 -1.47
C VAL A 88 9.66 -1.95 -2.39
N VAL A 89 9.17 -2.57 -3.46
CA VAL A 89 10.01 -3.18 -4.51
C VAL A 89 10.41 -2.13 -5.52
N THR A 90 11.63 -2.21 -6.03
CA THR A 90 12.06 -1.39 -7.17
C THR A 90 11.25 -1.71 -8.43
N ASN A 91 11.04 -0.72 -9.30
CA ASN A 91 10.27 -0.88 -10.54
C ASN A 91 10.83 -1.97 -11.48
N ASP A 92 12.12 -2.27 -11.38
CA ASP A 92 12.76 -3.34 -12.14
C ASP A 92 12.69 -4.72 -11.46
N GLY A 93 12.10 -4.79 -10.27
CA GLY A 93 11.95 -6.02 -9.50
C GLY A 93 13.25 -6.60 -8.93
N SER A 94 14.35 -5.82 -8.92
CA SER A 94 15.66 -6.34 -8.50
C SER A 94 15.91 -6.27 -7.00
N GLN A 95 15.29 -5.32 -6.30
CA GLN A 95 15.50 -5.08 -4.88
C GLN A 95 14.18 -4.80 -4.15
N LEU A 96 14.13 -5.19 -2.89
CA LEU A 96 13.09 -4.84 -1.93
C LEU A 96 13.70 -3.93 -0.86
N PHE A 97 13.15 -2.74 -0.73
CA PHE A 97 13.52 -1.81 0.34
C PHE A 97 12.48 -1.89 1.45
N VAL A 98 12.91 -1.91 2.70
CA VAL A 98 12.02 -1.91 3.86
C VAL A 98 12.56 -0.99 4.95
N ILE A 99 11.66 -0.21 5.56
CA ILE A 99 12.00 0.61 6.72
C ILE A 99 12.19 -0.29 7.93
N GLU A 100 13.33 -0.19 8.58
CA GLU A 100 13.62 -0.80 9.86
C GLU A 100 13.62 0.30 10.95
N GLU A 101 12.59 0.28 11.79
CA GLU A 101 12.29 1.34 12.75
C GLU A 101 13.23 1.36 13.95
N THR A 102 13.70 0.18 14.40
CA THR A 102 14.44 0.02 15.66
C THR A 102 15.77 0.77 15.64
N LEU A 103 16.47 0.72 14.50
CA LEU A 103 17.75 1.40 14.28
C LEU A 103 17.63 2.66 13.42
N SER A 104 16.43 3.00 12.97
CA SER A 104 16.15 4.14 12.08
C SER A 104 16.96 4.05 10.79
N GLN A 105 16.68 3.01 10.02
CA GLN A 105 17.36 2.74 8.76
C GLN A 105 16.40 2.14 7.74
N VAL A 106 16.84 2.09 6.50
CA VAL A 106 16.21 1.35 5.41
C VAL A 106 17.13 0.19 5.06
N LEU A 107 16.57 -1.02 4.99
CA LEU A 107 17.28 -2.20 4.49
C LEU A 107 17.01 -2.32 3.00
N ALA A 108 18.04 -2.53 2.18
CA ALA A 108 17.92 -2.94 0.79
C ALA A 108 18.21 -4.45 0.70
N ILE A 109 17.25 -5.23 0.22
CA ILE A 109 17.33 -6.67 0.04
C ILE A 109 17.45 -6.96 -1.45
N ASP A 110 18.51 -7.64 -1.85
CA ASP A 110 18.68 -8.14 -3.22
C ASP A 110 17.79 -9.37 -3.42
N LEU A 111 16.86 -9.29 -4.36
CA LEU A 111 15.85 -10.32 -4.57
C LEU A 111 16.38 -11.59 -5.27
N GLU A 112 17.50 -11.48 -6.03
CA GLU A 112 18.13 -12.66 -6.65
C GLU A 112 18.89 -13.49 -5.61
N THR A 113 19.64 -12.82 -4.73
CA THR A 113 20.47 -13.50 -3.71
C THR A 113 19.75 -13.73 -2.40
N ARG A 114 18.65 -12.99 -2.15
CA ARG A 114 17.89 -12.97 -0.89
C ARG A 114 18.79 -12.61 0.31
N GLU A 115 19.66 -11.63 0.13
CA GLU A 115 20.56 -11.14 1.15
C GLU A 115 20.35 -9.63 1.36
N ILE A 116 20.58 -9.13 2.58
CA ILE A 116 20.61 -7.69 2.83
C ILE A 116 21.84 -7.11 2.12
N ALA A 117 21.63 -6.35 1.06
CA ALA A 117 22.66 -5.72 0.26
C ALA A 117 23.20 -4.44 0.93
N ALA A 118 22.33 -3.68 1.61
CA ALA A 118 22.72 -2.45 2.29
C ALA A 118 21.82 -2.11 3.48
N GLU A 119 22.36 -1.30 4.39
CA GLU A 119 21.67 -0.66 5.51
C GLU A 119 21.89 0.85 5.40
N VAL A 120 20.83 1.61 5.15
CA VAL A 120 20.90 3.06 4.91
C VAL A 120 20.26 3.81 6.06
N GLY A 121 21.04 4.59 6.81
CA GLY A 121 20.52 5.35 7.96
C GLY A 121 19.56 6.46 7.53
N MET A 122 18.45 6.62 8.27
CA MET A 122 17.48 7.70 8.10
C MET A 122 17.12 8.36 9.43
N GLY A 123 16.15 9.30 9.44
CA GLY A 123 15.61 9.88 10.67
C GLY A 123 14.78 8.87 11.47
N PRO A 124 14.57 9.16 12.78
CA PRO A 124 13.79 8.27 13.64
C PRO A 124 12.30 8.28 13.32
N ASP A 125 11.61 7.25 13.82
CA ASP A 125 10.18 7.02 13.60
C ASP A 125 9.86 7.01 12.08
N GLY A 126 10.60 6.14 11.33
CA GLY A 126 10.36 5.88 9.92
C GLY A 126 9.04 5.12 9.73
N THR A 127 8.23 5.51 8.74
CA THR A 127 6.89 4.94 8.54
C THR A 127 6.60 4.58 7.10
N HIS A 128 6.63 5.56 6.21
CA HIS A 128 6.22 5.38 4.82
C HIS A 128 7.38 5.46 3.85
N MET A 129 7.30 4.67 2.78
CA MET A 129 8.27 4.68 1.72
C MET A 129 7.61 4.69 0.35
N TYR A 130 8.24 5.37 -0.61
CA TYR A 130 7.74 5.57 -1.97
C TYR A 130 8.87 5.41 -2.97
N HIS A 131 8.53 4.95 -4.17
CA HIS A 131 9.44 4.83 -5.31
C HIS A 131 8.90 5.69 -6.47
N PRO A 132 9.06 7.03 -6.39
CA PRO A 132 8.41 7.95 -7.33
C PRO A 132 9.05 7.98 -8.72
N ASN A 133 10.22 7.40 -8.87
CA ASN A 133 10.98 7.27 -10.12
C ASN A 133 11.85 6.01 -10.07
N ASP A 134 12.54 5.66 -11.16
CA ASP A 134 13.30 4.41 -11.27
C ASP A 134 14.65 4.41 -10.48
N GLU A 135 15.03 5.53 -9.88
CA GLU A 135 16.37 5.72 -9.30
C GLU A 135 16.35 5.92 -7.78
N GLU A 136 15.17 6.23 -7.17
CA GLU A 136 15.13 6.70 -5.79
C GLU A 136 14.02 6.06 -4.96
N MET A 137 14.35 5.72 -3.70
CA MET A 137 13.39 5.45 -2.63
C MET A 137 13.30 6.65 -1.70
N TRP A 138 12.08 7.06 -1.40
CA TRP A 138 11.75 8.18 -0.52
C TRP A 138 11.15 7.67 0.78
N ALA A 139 11.95 7.60 1.85
CA ALA A 139 11.54 7.10 3.16
C ALA A 139 11.20 8.25 4.10
N HIS A 140 10.02 8.24 4.71
CA HIS A 140 9.54 9.31 5.58
C HIS A 140 9.90 9.07 7.05
N SER A 141 10.40 10.11 7.72
CA SER A 141 10.60 10.16 9.18
C SER A 141 9.55 11.06 9.81
N ASP A 142 8.67 10.49 10.63
CA ASP A 142 7.62 11.24 11.33
C ASP A 142 8.18 12.19 12.37
N ALA A 143 9.27 11.81 13.04
CA ALA A 143 9.91 12.64 14.05
C ALA A 143 10.50 13.93 13.46
N GLU A 144 10.82 13.93 12.18
CA GLU A 144 11.44 15.06 11.49
C GLU A 144 10.52 15.69 10.42
N GLY A 145 9.39 15.03 10.07
CA GLY A 145 8.50 15.46 9.01
C GLY A 145 9.23 15.60 7.66
N THR A 146 10.08 14.62 7.35
CA THR A 146 11.08 14.73 6.28
C THR A 146 11.21 13.42 5.54
N PHE A 147 11.24 13.48 4.21
CA PHE A 147 11.65 12.36 3.37
C PHE A 147 13.17 12.29 3.26
N TYR A 148 13.71 11.09 3.39
CA TYR A 148 15.08 10.73 3.06
C TYR A 148 15.08 10.12 1.67
N VAL A 149 15.72 10.79 0.73
CA VAL A 149 15.84 10.34 -0.66
C VAL A 149 17.07 9.45 -0.77
N ILE A 150 16.86 8.19 -1.11
CA ILE A 150 17.89 7.15 -1.16
C ILE A 150 18.06 6.72 -2.61
N ASP A 151 19.27 6.82 -3.13
CA ASP A 151 19.64 6.25 -4.43
C ASP A 151 19.60 4.72 -4.37
N THR A 152 18.88 4.09 -5.30
CA THR A 152 18.63 2.63 -5.31
C THR A 152 19.83 1.81 -5.81
N GLU A 153 20.78 2.42 -6.54
CA GLU A 153 21.98 1.75 -7.02
C GLU A 153 23.15 1.89 -6.03
N ASP A 154 23.39 3.13 -5.54
CA ASP A 154 24.51 3.44 -4.65
C ASP A 154 24.17 3.21 -3.17
N HIS A 155 22.89 3.05 -2.79
CA HIS A 155 22.40 2.88 -1.42
C HIS A 155 22.86 4.00 -0.47
N GLU A 156 22.83 5.22 -0.93
CA GLU A 156 23.22 6.40 -0.16
C GLU A 156 22.07 7.42 -0.12
N VAL A 157 21.90 8.12 1.01
CA VAL A 157 20.99 9.26 1.09
C VAL A 157 21.57 10.40 0.25
N VAL A 158 20.87 10.79 -0.80
CA VAL A 158 21.28 11.87 -1.70
C VAL A 158 20.75 13.24 -1.30
N GLU A 159 19.55 13.28 -0.68
CA GLU A 159 18.93 14.53 -0.20
C GLU A 159 17.91 14.27 0.90
N THR A 160 17.44 15.33 1.54
CA THR A 160 16.32 15.30 2.47
C THR A 160 15.31 16.38 2.13
N VAL A 161 14.01 16.04 2.14
CA VAL A 161 12.92 16.91 1.70
C VAL A 161 11.91 17.10 2.80
N ALA A 162 11.68 18.34 3.25
CA ALA A 162 10.68 18.64 4.26
C ALA A 162 9.26 18.41 3.73
N ALA A 163 8.53 17.51 4.40
CA ALA A 163 7.17 17.08 4.03
C ALA A 163 6.06 17.89 4.71
N GLY A 164 6.39 18.93 5.47
CA GLY A 164 5.41 19.74 6.20
C GLY A 164 5.92 21.13 6.56
N LEU A 165 5.05 21.94 7.19
CA LEU A 165 5.38 23.30 7.62
C LEU A 165 6.05 23.33 9.00
N GLU A 166 5.65 22.44 9.90
CA GLU A 166 6.04 22.42 11.32
C GLU A 166 7.28 21.55 11.61
N GLY A 167 7.73 20.75 10.65
CA GLY A 167 8.95 19.95 10.74
C GLY A 167 8.79 18.57 11.37
N GLU A 168 7.72 18.27 12.07
CA GLU A 168 7.38 16.93 12.58
C GLU A 168 5.98 16.53 12.11
N GLY A 169 5.70 15.26 12.05
CA GLY A 169 4.38 14.73 11.75
C GLY A 169 4.43 13.63 10.72
N HIS A 170 3.48 12.73 10.84
CA HIS A 170 3.25 11.64 9.93
C HIS A 170 2.80 12.16 8.55
N GLY A 171 3.41 11.69 7.49
CA GLY A 171 3.16 12.21 6.14
C GLY A 171 3.34 11.19 5.06
N LYS A 172 2.68 11.43 3.94
CA LYS A 172 2.68 10.56 2.76
C LYS A 172 3.09 11.35 1.51
N LEU A 173 3.56 10.64 0.50
CA LEU A 173 3.84 11.20 -0.83
C LEU A 173 2.85 10.61 -1.85
N LEU A 174 2.24 11.45 -2.64
CA LEU A 174 1.52 11.09 -3.84
C LEU A 174 2.34 11.49 -5.05
N SER A 175 2.74 10.52 -5.85
CA SER A 175 3.44 10.71 -7.12
C SER A 175 2.74 9.89 -8.19
N HIS A 176 2.78 10.36 -9.43
CA HIS A 176 2.26 9.66 -10.59
C HIS A 176 2.97 10.17 -11.85
N GLU A 177 3.08 9.35 -12.88
CA GLU A 177 3.74 9.73 -14.14
C GLU A 177 3.09 10.94 -14.82
N ASP A 178 1.77 11.13 -14.68
CA ASP A 178 1.03 12.27 -15.19
C ASP A 178 1.47 13.61 -14.58
N PHE A 179 2.04 13.58 -13.38
CA PHE A 179 2.55 14.78 -12.71
C PHE A 179 3.94 15.20 -13.22
N GLY A 180 4.60 14.34 -14.00
CA GLY A 180 5.99 14.50 -14.42
C GLY A 180 6.93 14.49 -13.21
N GLN A 181 7.62 15.59 -12.97
CA GLN A 181 8.56 15.74 -11.84
C GLN A 181 7.90 16.30 -10.57
N LYS A 182 6.59 16.23 -10.46
CA LYS A 182 5.86 16.79 -9.33
C LYS A 182 5.33 15.67 -8.42
N GLY A 183 5.43 15.88 -7.10
CA GLY A 183 4.79 15.06 -6.09
C GLY A 183 4.04 15.92 -5.08
N TYR A 184 3.06 15.32 -4.40
CA TYR A 184 2.29 15.98 -3.35
C TYR A 184 2.54 15.30 -2.01
N ALA A 185 3.02 16.07 -1.04
CA ALA A 185 3.26 15.57 0.31
C ALA A 185 2.15 16.02 1.27
N THR A 186 1.66 15.06 2.07
CA THR A 186 0.74 15.29 3.18
C THR A 186 1.49 15.36 4.49
N ASN A 187 0.87 15.95 5.53
CA ASN A 187 1.36 15.90 6.90
C ASN A 187 0.19 16.07 7.88
N VAL A 188 0.07 15.19 8.86
CA VAL A 188 -1.04 15.22 9.85
C VAL A 188 -1.06 16.47 10.74
N ASN A 189 0.00 17.26 10.74
CA ASN A 189 0.10 18.50 11.49
C ASN A 189 -0.15 19.75 10.65
N ASP A 190 -0.36 19.59 9.33
CA ASP A 190 -0.54 20.70 8.40
C ASP A 190 -1.88 20.64 7.65
N PRO A 191 -2.66 21.74 7.62
CA PRO A 191 -3.89 21.82 6.84
C PRO A 191 -3.62 22.15 5.36
N ALA A 192 -2.58 21.57 4.79
CA ALA A 192 -2.12 21.89 3.44
C ALA A 192 -1.53 20.67 2.75
N LEU A 193 -1.55 20.72 1.41
CA LEU A 193 -0.85 19.78 0.56
C LEU A 193 0.38 20.48 -0.04
N HIS A 194 1.56 19.87 0.15
CA HIS A 194 2.81 20.48 -0.29
C HIS A 194 3.23 19.92 -1.64
N VAL A 195 3.44 20.82 -2.60
CA VAL A 195 3.90 20.45 -3.94
C VAL A 195 5.43 20.43 -3.95
N ILE A 196 6.00 19.28 -4.26
CA ILE A 196 7.44 19.04 -4.28
C ILE A 196 7.87 18.78 -5.73
N ASP A 197 8.95 19.42 -6.14
CA ASP A 197 9.65 19.06 -7.37
C ASP A 197 10.65 17.93 -7.06
N LEU A 198 10.40 16.76 -7.67
CA LEU A 198 11.13 15.52 -7.37
C LEU A 198 12.54 15.49 -7.98
N GLU A 199 12.86 16.39 -8.92
CA GLU A 199 14.20 16.50 -9.51
C GLU A 199 15.11 17.46 -8.71
N SER A 200 14.56 18.60 -8.27
CA SER A 200 15.31 19.58 -7.48
C SER A 200 15.21 19.39 -5.98
N TYR A 201 14.31 18.51 -5.52
CA TYR A 201 14.00 18.25 -4.10
C TYR A 201 13.49 19.49 -3.34
N GLU A 202 12.94 20.45 -4.06
CA GLU A 202 12.43 21.69 -3.50
C GLU A 202 10.90 21.65 -3.38
N ARG A 203 10.35 22.14 -2.26
CA ARG A 203 8.94 22.45 -2.20
C ARG A 203 8.68 23.69 -3.03
N ILE A 204 7.90 23.56 -4.11
CA ILE A 204 7.65 24.60 -5.10
C ILE A 204 6.35 25.36 -4.87
N ASP A 205 5.37 24.71 -4.19
CA ASP A 205 4.10 25.36 -3.84
C ASP A 205 3.49 24.72 -2.59
N THR A 206 2.39 25.32 -2.10
CA THR A 206 1.58 24.82 -0.97
C THR A 206 0.12 25.13 -1.26
N ILE A 207 -0.71 24.09 -1.30
CA ILE A 207 -2.13 24.18 -1.52
C ILE A 207 -2.82 24.19 -0.16
N GLU A 208 -3.34 25.34 0.26
CA GLU A 208 -4.06 25.48 1.51
C GLU A 208 -5.43 24.79 1.42
N LEU A 209 -5.69 23.80 2.28
CA LEU A 209 -6.97 23.07 2.32
C LEU A 209 -7.91 23.64 3.38
N GLY A 210 -7.37 24.24 4.44
CA GLY A 210 -8.16 24.81 5.53
C GLY A 210 -7.37 25.68 6.50
N GLU A 211 -7.97 26.05 7.64
CA GLU A 211 -7.34 26.87 8.68
C GLU A 211 -6.67 26.02 9.77
N ASP A 212 -7.23 24.86 10.09
CA ASP A 212 -6.78 23.95 11.15
C ASP A 212 -6.96 22.50 10.67
N GLY A 213 -6.18 21.55 11.18
CA GLY A 213 -6.25 20.13 10.87
C GLY A 213 -4.95 19.62 10.29
N GLY A 214 -5.02 18.45 9.68
CA GLY A 214 -3.90 17.81 9.02
C GLY A 214 -4.34 17.03 7.81
N THR A 215 -3.42 16.66 6.95
CA THR A 215 -3.64 15.88 5.75
C THR A 215 -2.99 14.50 5.90
N HIS A 216 -3.61 13.44 5.36
CA HIS A 216 -3.08 12.12 5.55
C HIS A 216 -3.29 11.20 4.33
N TYR A 217 -4.46 10.53 4.22
CA TYR A 217 -4.72 9.66 3.09
C TYR A 217 -4.81 10.44 1.78
N LYS A 218 -4.43 9.79 0.70
CA LYS A 218 -4.39 10.40 -0.62
C LYS A 218 -4.57 9.34 -1.71
N ALA A 219 -5.19 9.74 -2.80
CA ALA A 219 -5.29 8.97 -4.03
C ALA A 219 -5.21 9.91 -5.24
N TYR A 220 -4.97 9.35 -6.40
CA TYR A 220 -5.04 10.07 -7.67
C TYR A 220 -5.74 9.20 -8.70
N SER A 221 -6.66 9.78 -9.46
CA SER A 221 -7.27 9.11 -10.59
C SER A 221 -6.73 9.68 -11.91
N PRO A 222 -6.03 8.86 -12.71
CA PRO A 222 -5.63 9.25 -14.05
C PRO A 222 -6.83 9.47 -14.98
N SER A 223 -7.96 8.82 -14.69
CA SER A 223 -9.19 8.91 -15.49
C SER A 223 -9.79 10.31 -15.54
N ASN A 224 -9.67 11.09 -14.46
CA ASN A 224 -10.19 12.47 -14.38
C ASN A 224 -9.14 13.54 -14.07
N GLY A 225 -7.89 13.14 -13.75
CA GLY A 225 -6.80 14.06 -13.45
C GLY A 225 -6.87 14.72 -12.07
N LEU A 226 -7.65 14.15 -11.14
CA LEU A 226 -7.88 14.70 -9.81
C LEU A 226 -7.13 13.92 -8.73
N ALA A 227 -6.50 14.65 -7.81
CA ALA A 227 -5.99 14.12 -6.57
C ALA A 227 -7.01 14.29 -5.45
N TYR A 228 -7.12 13.26 -4.62
CA TYR A 228 -8.00 13.18 -3.46
C TYR A 228 -7.14 13.16 -2.20
N VAL A 229 -7.41 14.05 -1.26
CA VAL A 229 -6.57 14.20 -0.06
C VAL A 229 -7.47 14.31 1.15
N GLU A 230 -7.31 13.39 2.09
CA GLU A 230 -7.95 13.48 3.39
C GLU A 230 -7.53 14.77 4.11
N TYR A 231 -8.51 15.51 4.60
CA TYR A 231 -8.31 16.71 5.38
C TYR A 231 -9.39 16.80 6.46
N GLY A 232 -9.02 16.57 7.71
CA GLY A 232 -9.98 16.52 8.81
C GLY A 232 -11.05 15.44 8.62
N ASP A 233 -12.31 15.83 8.50
CA ASP A 233 -13.45 14.90 8.31
C ASP A 233 -13.93 14.83 6.85
N VAL A 234 -13.17 15.37 5.89
CA VAL A 234 -13.53 15.45 4.47
C VAL A 234 -12.37 15.02 3.57
N THR A 235 -12.64 14.82 2.30
CA THR A 235 -11.65 14.63 1.26
C THR A 235 -11.64 15.83 0.33
N ALA A 236 -10.55 16.58 0.31
CA ALA A 236 -10.34 17.65 -0.66
C ALA A 236 -10.05 17.06 -2.04
N VAL A 237 -10.66 17.63 -3.07
CA VAL A 237 -10.46 17.27 -4.48
C VAL A 237 -9.61 18.34 -5.15
N VAL A 238 -8.45 17.97 -5.64
CA VAL A 238 -7.44 18.88 -6.21
C VAL A 238 -7.23 18.56 -7.67
N ASP A 239 -7.39 19.58 -8.53
CA ASP A 239 -7.02 19.50 -9.93
C ASP A 239 -5.48 19.56 -10.05
N THR A 240 -4.87 18.46 -10.55
CA THR A 240 -3.41 18.32 -10.59
C THR A 240 -2.74 19.11 -11.72
N GLU A 241 -3.50 19.62 -12.69
CA GLU A 241 -2.97 20.51 -13.74
C GLU A 241 -2.83 21.95 -13.22
N THR A 242 -3.77 22.39 -12.36
CA THR A 242 -3.81 23.78 -11.86
C THR A 242 -3.35 23.95 -10.43
N ASP A 243 -3.21 22.87 -9.67
CA ASP A 243 -2.93 22.86 -8.23
C ASP A 243 -3.99 23.63 -7.39
N GLU A 244 -5.25 23.59 -7.85
CA GLU A 244 -6.37 24.25 -7.18
C GLU A 244 -7.34 23.23 -6.58
N VAL A 245 -7.85 23.50 -5.38
CA VAL A 245 -8.97 22.75 -4.80
C VAL A 245 -10.22 23.06 -5.62
N VAL A 246 -10.85 22.03 -6.18
CA VAL A 246 -12.02 22.18 -7.08
C VAL A 246 -13.31 21.68 -6.45
N ASP A 247 -13.24 20.76 -5.49
CA ASP A 247 -14.40 20.21 -4.79
C ASP A 247 -14.00 19.63 -3.42
N GLU A 248 -14.97 19.11 -2.67
CA GLU A 248 -14.81 18.45 -1.38
C GLU A 248 -15.85 17.34 -1.24
N LEU A 249 -15.42 16.14 -0.79
CA LEU A 249 -16.31 15.02 -0.48
C LEU A 249 -16.53 14.97 1.04
N ASP A 250 -17.80 14.82 1.47
CA ASP A 250 -18.20 14.72 2.89
C ASP A 250 -17.85 13.34 3.51
N VAL A 251 -16.63 12.85 3.27
CA VAL A 251 -16.12 11.57 3.76
C VAL A 251 -14.60 11.64 3.87
N ALA A 252 -14.01 10.93 4.83
CA ALA A 252 -12.57 10.88 5.04
C ALA A 252 -12.14 9.48 5.47
N GLY A 253 -10.94 9.05 5.07
CA GLY A 253 -10.39 7.75 5.45
C GLY A 253 -9.44 7.16 4.41
N GLY A 254 -9.12 5.87 4.55
CA GLY A 254 -8.26 5.14 3.62
C GLY A 254 -8.84 5.11 2.21
N MET A 255 -8.03 5.42 1.21
CA MET A 255 -8.45 5.58 -0.19
C MET A 255 -7.81 4.51 -1.07
N TYR A 256 -8.64 3.81 -1.84
CA TYR A 256 -8.24 2.68 -2.68
C TYR A 256 -8.86 2.80 -4.07
N LEU A 257 -8.02 2.87 -5.11
CA LEU A 257 -8.49 2.81 -6.49
C LEU A 257 -8.74 1.36 -6.91
N THR A 258 -9.79 1.15 -7.71
CA THR A 258 -9.98 -0.15 -8.38
C THR A 258 -8.89 -0.39 -9.43
N PRO A 259 -8.60 -1.65 -9.80
CA PRO A 259 -7.55 -1.96 -10.78
C PRO A 259 -7.73 -1.29 -12.15
N ASP A 260 -8.99 -1.01 -12.56
CA ASP A 260 -9.32 -0.27 -13.78
C ASP A 260 -9.23 1.26 -13.62
N GLU A 261 -8.94 1.75 -12.40
CA GLU A 261 -8.86 3.18 -12.05
C GLU A 261 -10.13 3.98 -12.37
N GLU A 262 -11.27 3.30 -12.49
CA GLU A 262 -12.56 3.94 -12.78
C GLU A 262 -13.35 4.27 -11.50
N ARG A 263 -13.04 3.58 -10.38
CA ARG A 263 -13.70 3.78 -9.08
C ARG A 263 -12.68 3.96 -7.97
N MET A 264 -13.07 4.69 -6.94
CA MET A 264 -12.31 4.85 -5.71
C MET A 264 -13.19 4.48 -4.52
N SER A 265 -12.64 3.64 -3.63
CA SER A 265 -13.25 3.37 -2.32
C SER A 265 -12.60 4.23 -1.26
N ILE A 266 -13.43 4.78 -0.36
CA ILE A 266 -12.99 5.44 0.88
C ILE A 266 -13.57 4.69 2.06
N ILE A 267 -12.71 4.20 2.95
CA ILE A 267 -13.12 3.50 4.18
C ILE A 267 -13.29 4.52 5.29
N ASP A 268 -14.53 4.75 5.70
CA ASP A 268 -14.88 5.61 6.83
C ASP A 268 -15.58 4.80 7.93
N HIS A 269 -14.89 4.54 9.03
CA HIS A 269 -15.44 3.95 10.25
C HIS A 269 -16.31 2.68 10.06
N GLY A 270 -15.93 1.80 9.11
CA GLY A 270 -16.65 0.56 8.83
C GLY A 270 -17.73 0.70 7.75
N GLU A 271 -17.75 1.80 7.03
CA GLU A 271 -18.49 1.98 5.80
C GLU A 271 -17.50 2.20 4.65
N ILE A 272 -17.67 1.48 3.56
CA ILE A 272 -16.88 1.65 2.34
C ILE A 272 -17.74 2.45 1.37
N HIS A 273 -17.38 3.71 1.13
CA HIS A 273 -18.00 4.58 0.15
C HIS A 273 -17.32 4.41 -1.19
N VAL A 274 -18.07 4.28 -2.26
CA VAL A 274 -17.54 4.05 -3.63
C VAL A 274 -17.92 5.21 -4.53
N PHE A 275 -16.92 5.79 -5.18
CA PHE A 275 -17.04 6.96 -6.07
C PHE A 275 -16.68 6.58 -7.50
N ASP A 276 -17.37 7.20 -8.48
CA ASP A 276 -16.97 7.21 -9.88
C ASP A 276 -15.89 8.29 -10.09
N VAL A 277 -14.67 7.86 -10.35
CA VAL A 277 -13.53 8.77 -10.55
C VAL A 277 -13.19 8.95 -12.04
N THR A 278 -14.09 8.55 -12.93
CA THR A 278 -14.03 8.91 -14.36
C THR A 278 -14.71 10.26 -14.63
N ASP A 279 -15.62 10.67 -13.74
CA ASP A 279 -16.32 11.96 -13.83
C ASP A 279 -15.62 13.01 -12.94
N ALA A 280 -15.44 14.21 -13.46
CA ALA A 280 -14.84 15.33 -12.73
C ALA A 280 -15.69 15.80 -11.53
N GLU A 281 -16.99 15.46 -11.47
CA GLU A 281 -17.86 15.73 -10.33
C GLU A 281 -17.74 14.65 -9.24
N THR A 282 -17.00 13.57 -9.50
CA THR A 282 -16.73 12.45 -8.57
C THR A 282 -17.99 11.99 -7.79
N PRO A 283 -19.07 11.60 -8.48
CA PRO A 283 -20.30 11.25 -7.79
C PRO A 283 -20.15 9.95 -7.00
N GLU A 284 -20.71 9.92 -5.80
CA GLU A 284 -20.83 8.68 -5.03
C GLU A 284 -21.77 7.70 -5.75
N ILE A 285 -21.27 6.49 -6.01
CA ILE A 285 -22.06 5.39 -6.58
C ILE A 285 -22.94 4.77 -5.49
N GLY A 286 -22.40 4.63 -4.29
CA GLY A 286 -23.07 4.09 -3.11
C GLY A 286 -22.08 3.66 -2.04
N SER A 287 -22.59 3.00 -1.01
CA SER A 287 -21.76 2.52 0.10
C SER A 287 -22.18 1.14 0.57
N VAL A 288 -21.29 0.46 1.27
CA VAL A 288 -21.53 -0.82 1.92
C VAL A 288 -20.99 -0.78 3.35
N SER A 289 -21.80 -1.17 4.32
CA SER A 289 -21.35 -1.30 5.71
C SER A 289 -20.64 -2.63 5.91
N VAL A 290 -19.46 -2.59 6.47
CA VAL A 290 -18.62 -3.74 6.80
C VAL A 290 -18.35 -3.75 8.30
N ASP A 291 -18.90 -4.76 8.99
CA ASP A 291 -18.57 -5.00 10.39
C ASP A 291 -17.16 -5.59 10.50
N GLY A 292 -16.44 -5.30 11.58
CA GLY A 292 -15.11 -5.84 11.82
C GLY A 292 -13.99 -4.80 11.77
N GLY A 293 -14.31 -3.55 11.42
CA GLY A 293 -13.36 -2.44 11.37
C GLY A 293 -12.36 -2.63 10.24
N PRO A 294 -12.81 -2.56 8.98
CA PRO A 294 -11.92 -2.60 7.83
C PRO A 294 -10.90 -1.46 7.91
N ASP A 295 -9.65 -1.79 7.66
CA ASP A 295 -8.52 -0.85 7.69
C ASP A 295 -7.80 -0.80 6.35
N ASP A 296 -7.69 -1.94 5.68
CA ASP A 296 -7.09 -2.05 4.36
C ASP A 296 -8.02 -2.81 3.39
N LEU A 297 -7.85 -2.59 2.09
CA LEU A 297 -8.73 -3.11 1.05
C LEU A 297 -7.92 -3.47 -0.21
N GLU A 298 -7.98 -4.74 -0.58
CA GLU A 298 -7.38 -5.25 -1.81
C GLU A 298 -8.46 -5.74 -2.78
N TYR A 299 -8.21 -5.65 -4.08
CA TYR A 299 -9.18 -5.99 -5.10
C TYR A 299 -8.83 -7.24 -5.87
N TYR A 300 -9.87 -7.95 -6.30
CA TYR A 300 -9.78 -9.09 -7.20
C TYR A 300 -10.82 -8.98 -8.33
N GLU A 301 -10.37 -9.01 -9.57
CA GLU A 301 -11.25 -9.09 -10.73
C GLU A 301 -11.67 -10.54 -10.96
N GLY A 302 -12.89 -10.89 -10.54
CA GLY A 302 -13.49 -12.18 -10.81
C GLY A 302 -14.21 -12.24 -12.17
N ASP A 303 -14.65 -13.41 -12.59
CA ASP A 303 -15.38 -13.63 -13.85
C ASP A 303 -16.71 -12.87 -13.94
N ASP A 304 -17.34 -12.57 -12.81
CA ASP A 304 -18.69 -12.04 -12.71
C ASP A 304 -18.80 -10.71 -11.94
N ALA A 305 -17.81 -10.33 -11.16
CA ALA A 305 -17.77 -9.08 -10.41
C ALA A 305 -16.36 -8.70 -9.97
N LEU A 306 -16.16 -7.44 -9.61
CA LEU A 306 -15.01 -6.98 -8.84
C LEU A 306 -15.26 -7.27 -7.36
N TYR A 307 -14.33 -7.92 -6.69
CA TYR A 307 -14.39 -8.20 -5.27
C TYR A 307 -13.37 -7.38 -4.49
N GLY A 308 -13.78 -6.85 -3.33
CA GLY A 308 -12.90 -6.22 -2.36
C GLY A 308 -12.70 -7.12 -1.15
N PHE A 309 -11.45 -7.33 -0.74
CA PHE A 309 -11.05 -8.09 0.44
C PHE A 309 -10.52 -7.14 1.50
N THR A 310 -11.10 -7.15 2.70
CA THR A 310 -10.71 -6.24 3.77
C THR A 310 -9.75 -6.88 4.76
N ALA A 311 -8.78 -6.11 5.26
CA ALA A 311 -8.08 -6.46 6.48
C ALA A 311 -8.77 -5.79 7.67
N ASN A 312 -9.31 -6.59 8.60
CA ASN A 312 -10.13 -6.10 9.69
C ASN A 312 -9.36 -6.00 10.99
N THR A 313 -9.56 -4.89 11.72
CA THR A 313 -8.86 -4.62 12.99
C THR A 313 -9.67 -5.03 14.22
N MET A 314 -10.98 -5.17 14.12
CA MET A 314 -11.86 -5.45 15.27
C MET A 314 -12.32 -6.90 15.33
N ASP A 315 -12.25 -7.62 14.21
CA ASP A 315 -12.55 -9.04 14.06
C ASP A 315 -11.35 -9.80 13.49
N ALA A 316 -11.36 -11.13 13.61
CA ALA A 316 -10.34 -12.00 13.05
C ALA A 316 -10.59 -12.37 11.57
N ASP A 317 -11.64 -11.81 10.97
CA ASP A 317 -12.07 -12.16 9.63
C ASP A 317 -11.59 -11.10 8.60
N SER A 318 -11.33 -11.55 7.37
CA SER A 318 -11.39 -10.73 6.16
C SER A 318 -12.81 -10.77 5.62
N VAL A 319 -13.39 -9.64 5.26
CA VAL A 319 -14.71 -9.56 4.64
C VAL A 319 -14.55 -9.41 3.14
N VAL A 320 -15.31 -10.18 2.39
CA VAL A 320 -15.36 -10.07 0.93
C VAL A 320 -16.61 -9.31 0.52
N VAL A 321 -16.41 -8.25 -0.23
CA VAL A 321 -17.45 -7.35 -0.73
C VAL A 321 -17.54 -7.49 -2.25
N ASP A 322 -18.75 -7.73 -2.78
CA ASP A 322 -19.04 -7.52 -4.19
C ASP A 322 -19.15 -6.01 -4.44
N MET A 323 -18.15 -5.45 -5.13
CA MET A 323 -18.03 -4.02 -5.37
C MET A 323 -18.97 -3.48 -6.45
N ASP A 324 -19.60 -4.37 -7.22
CA ASP A 324 -20.61 -4.00 -8.22
C ASP A 324 -22.02 -3.98 -7.59
N ALA A 325 -22.30 -4.93 -6.69
CA ALA A 325 -23.54 -5.00 -5.96
C ALA A 325 -23.56 -4.17 -4.66
N LEU A 326 -22.39 -3.79 -4.14
CA LEU A 326 -22.15 -3.15 -2.83
C LEU A 326 -22.78 -3.96 -1.70
N GLU A 327 -22.47 -5.26 -1.67
CA GLU A 327 -22.97 -6.21 -0.68
C GLU A 327 -21.82 -7.08 -0.15
N GLU A 328 -21.81 -7.35 1.17
CA GLU A 328 -20.95 -8.39 1.74
C GLU A 328 -21.38 -9.76 1.20
N VAL A 329 -20.44 -10.52 0.65
CA VAL A 329 -20.74 -11.84 0.04
C VAL A 329 -20.08 -13.00 0.76
N ASP A 330 -18.98 -12.75 1.51
CA ASP A 330 -18.29 -13.79 2.26
C ASP A 330 -17.51 -13.23 3.45
N ARG A 331 -17.08 -14.13 4.36
CA ARG A 331 -16.17 -13.87 5.48
C ARG A 331 -15.20 -15.03 5.62
N ILE A 332 -13.92 -14.70 5.67
CA ILE A 332 -12.83 -15.68 5.70
C ILE A 332 -12.01 -15.43 6.97
N GLU A 333 -11.80 -16.48 7.77
CA GLU A 333 -10.96 -16.37 8.97
C GLU A 333 -9.53 -16.02 8.57
N ALA A 334 -9.04 -14.87 9.03
CA ALA A 334 -7.73 -14.32 8.70
C ALA A 334 -6.78 -14.22 9.91
N GLY A 335 -7.19 -14.78 11.07
CA GLY A 335 -6.43 -14.72 12.31
C GLY A 335 -6.60 -13.40 13.07
N ASP A 336 -6.10 -13.34 14.29
CA ASP A 336 -6.32 -12.23 15.20
C ASP A 336 -5.11 -11.28 15.27
N ILE A 337 -5.36 -10.00 15.60
CA ILE A 337 -4.33 -9.02 15.84
C ILE A 337 -4.30 -8.58 17.30
N GLU A 338 -3.14 -8.10 17.78
CA GLU A 338 -3.05 -7.51 19.10
C GLU A 338 -3.87 -6.22 19.20
N ARG A 339 -4.74 -6.14 20.23
CA ARG A 339 -5.55 -4.95 20.51
C ARG A 339 -5.17 -4.37 21.87
N PRO A 340 -4.10 -3.56 21.96
CA PRO A 340 -3.65 -2.97 23.22
C PRO A 340 -4.76 -2.13 23.86
N GLU A 341 -4.95 -2.26 25.19
CA GLU A 341 -5.97 -1.49 25.92
C GLU A 341 -5.75 0.03 25.75
N GLY A 342 -6.71 0.73 25.20
CA GLY A 342 -6.67 2.17 24.97
C GLY A 342 -6.00 2.60 23.66
N ALA A 343 -5.71 1.68 22.77
CA ALA A 343 -5.40 2.02 21.38
C ALA A 343 -6.55 2.82 20.77
N GLN A 344 -6.23 3.93 20.12
CA GLN A 344 -7.23 4.78 19.46
C GLN A 344 -7.37 4.43 17.98
N HIS A 345 -6.30 3.93 17.41
CA HIS A 345 -6.23 3.40 16.06
C HIS A 345 -5.54 2.04 16.13
N LEU A 346 -6.07 1.11 15.39
CA LEU A 346 -5.48 -0.18 15.13
C LEU A 346 -5.25 -0.24 13.63
N HIS A 347 -4.15 -0.83 13.23
CA HIS A 347 -3.82 -1.04 11.83
C HIS A 347 -3.64 -2.53 11.56
N ARG A 348 -4.11 -2.95 10.41
CA ARG A 348 -3.88 -4.27 9.86
C ARG A 348 -3.68 -4.13 8.37
N SER A 349 -2.46 -4.36 7.94
CA SER A 349 -2.10 -4.29 6.52
C SER A 349 -2.65 -5.47 5.73
N ALA A 350 -2.79 -5.26 4.44
CA ALA A 350 -2.99 -6.32 3.48
C ALA A 350 -2.14 -6.05 2.23
N VAL A 351 -1.86 -7.10 1.49
CA VAL A 351 -1.27 -7.04 0.16
C VAL A 351 -1.85 -8.15 -0.68
N SER A 352 -2.03 -7.91 -1.96
CA SER A 352 -2.47 -8.93 -2.91
C SER A 352 -1.49 -9.09 -4.07
N GLY A 353 -1.50 -10.27 -4.69
CA GLY A 353 -0.74 -10.56 -5.89
C GLY A 353 -1.02 -11.96 -6.39
N ASP A 354 -1.01 -12.16 -7.71
CA ASP A 354 -1.28 -13.42 -8.41
C ASP A 354 -2.54 -14.16 -7.94
N GLY A 355 -3.58 -13.38 -7.54
CA GLY A 355 -4.85 -13.93 -7.06
C GLY A 355 -4.87 -14.35 -5.59
N TYR A 356 -3.84 -14.01 -4.82
CA TYR A 356 -3.77 -14.25 -3.39
C TYR A 356 -3.86 -12.94 -2.60
N PHE A 357 -4.48 -13.04 -1.43
CA PHE A 357 -4.53 -11.98 -0.43
C PHE A 357 -3.75 -12.43 0.80
N PHE A 358 -2.90 -11.54 1.31
CA PHE A 358 -2.07 -11.78 2.48
C PHE A 358 -2.37 -10.71 3.53
N THR A 359 -2.56 -11.13 4.78
CA THR A 359 -2.70 -10.20 5.90
C THR A 359 -2.06 -10.80 7.15
N PRO A 360 -1.25 -10.02 7.90
CA PRO A 360 -0.65 -10.49 9.14
C PRO A 360 -1.71 -10.67 10.22
N ALA A 361 -1.44 -11.62 11.12
CA ALA A 361 -2.16 -11.89 12.36
C ALA A 361 -1.13 -11.94 13.50
N ASP A 362 -0.68 -10.75 13.93
CA ASP A 362 0.43 -10.56 14.86
C ASP A 362 0.18 -11.18 16.24
N ALA A 363 -1.10 -11.27 16.67
CA ALA A 363 -1.46 -11.96 17.91
C ALA A 363 -1.27 -13.48 17.84
N ASP A 364 -1.33 -14.04 16.65
CA ASP A 364 -1.18 -15.48 16.38
C ASP A 364 0.22 -15.83 15.83
N GLY A 365 1.02 -14.84 15.46
CA GLY A 365 2.35 -15.01 14.84
C GLY A 365 2.28 -15.63 13.44
N THR A 366 1.19 -15.35 12.72
CA THR A 366 0.92 -15.95 11.41
C THR A 366 0.65 -14.90 10.34
N VAL A 367 0.74 -15.32 9.09
CA VAL A 367 0.18 -14.62 7.92
C VAL A 367 -0.93 -15.47 7.35
N ALA A 368 -2.12 -14.89 7.18
CA ALA A 368 -3.20 -15.55 6.44
C ALA A 368 -2.92 -15.46 4.95
N VAL A 369 -3.02 -16.59 4.25
CA VAL A 369 -2.96 -16.70 2.80
C VAL A 369 -4.33 -17.12 2.31
N ILE A 370 -4.97 -16.27 1.53
CA ILE A 370 -6.34 -16.48 1.04
C ILE A 370 -6.32 -16.51 -0.49
N ASP A 371 -6.89 -17.55 -1.08
CA ASP A 371 -7.22 -17.61 -2.50
C ASP A 371 -8.40 -16.69 -2.78
N MET A 372 -8.17 -15.63 -3.55
CA MET A 372 -9.18 -14.60 -3.82
C MET A 372 -10.23 -15.10 -4.83
N ALA A 373 -9.86 -15.97 -5.77
CA ALA A 373 -10.78 -16.52 -6.75
C ALA A 373 -11.79 -17.47 -6.11
N GLU A 374 -11.29 -18.41 -5.29
CA GLU A 374 -12.13 -19.39 -4.60
C GLU A 374 -12.73 -18.81 -3.30
N ARG A 375 -12.23 -17.70 -2.79
CA ARG A 375 -12.57 -17.07 -1.51
C ARG A 375 -12.41 -18.03 -0.35
N GLU A 376 -11.29 -18.74 -0.35
CA GLU A 376 -10.96 -19.75 0.66
C GLU A 376 -9.62 -19.46 1.31
N LEU A 377 -9.53 -19.67 2.63
CA LEU A 377 -8.28 -19.65 3.35
C LEU A 377 -7.45 -20.87 2.94
N ILE A 378 -6.26 -20.63 2.41
CA ILE A 378 -5.28 -21.69 2.12
C ILE A 378 -4.58 -22.11 3.40
N ALA A 379 -4.01 -21.14 4.13
CA ALA A 379 -3.26 -21.41 5.35
C ALA A 379 -3.18 -20.19 6.27
N HIS A 380 -3.03 -20.44 7.56
CA HIS A 380 -2.34 -19.55 8.50
C HIS A 380 -0.90 -20.00 8.57
N VAL A 381 0.00 -19.29 7.91
CA VAL A 381 1.42 -19.64 7.86
C VAL A 381 2.10 -19.13 9.10
N GLU A 382 2.66 -20.04 9.93
CA GLU A 382 3.45 -19.64 11.11
C GLU A 382 4.75 -19.00 10.62
N VAL A 383 4.97 -17.73 10.99
CA VAL A 383 6.16 -16.95 10.59
C VAL A 383 6.93 -16.45 11.81
N ALA A 384 6.38 -15.56 12.62
CA ALA A 384 6.99 -15.08 13.84
C ALA A 384 5.98 -14.33 14.71
N ASP A 385 6.15 -14.39 16.05
CA ASP A 385 5.39 -13.52 16.96
C ASP A 385 5.68 -12.05 16.60
N GLY A 386 4.63 -11.24 16.41
CA GLY A 386 4.75 -9.80 16.11
C GLY A 386 5.04 -9.47 14.65
N VAL A 387 4.75 -10.37 13.71
CA VAL A 387 4.71 -10.04 12.29
C VAL A 387 3.58 -9.04 12.04
N ASP A 388 3.90 -7.90 11.45
CA ASP A 388 2.93 -6.82 11.18
C ASP A 388 3.01 -6.27 9.75
N THR A 389 4.04 -6.63 9.00
CA THR A 389 4.31 -6.17 7.65
C THR A 389 4.48 -7.34 6.70
N VAL A 390 3.84 -7.25 5.54
CA VAL A 390 3.98 -8.22 4.44
C VAL A 390 4.13 -7.46 3.12
N ALA A 391 5.01 -7.93 2.24
CA ALA A 391 5.12 -7.47 0.86
C ALA A 391 5.02 -8.67 -0.09
N TYR A 392 4.34 -8.51 -1.22
CA TYR A 392 4.29 -9.53 -2.26
C TYR A 392 5.23 -9.19 -3.41
N ILE A 393 6.04 -10.16 -3.82
CA ILE A 393 7.03 -10.03 -4.89
C ILE A 393 6.65 -11.00 -6.01
N PRO A 394 6.12 -10.53 -7.15
CA PRO A 394 5.88 -11.37 -8.32
C PRO A 394 7.22 -11.80 -8.95
N GLU A 395 7.30 -12.99 -9.58
CA GLU A 395 8.46 -13.40 -10.38
C GLU A 395 8.38 -12.93 -11.85
#